data_5f5962546ca1e819965fc1daf14683d8
#
_entry.id   5f5962546ca1e819965fc1daf14683d8
#
_cell.length_a   1.000
_cell.length_b   1.000
_cell.length_c   1.000
_cell.angle_alpha   90.00
_cell.angle_beta   90.00
_cell.angle_gamma   90.00
#
_symmetry.space_group_name_H-M   'P 1'
#
loop_
_entity.id
_entity.type
_entity.pdbx_description
1 polymer ?
#
loop_
_entity_poly.entity_id
_entity_poly.type
_entity_poly.pdbx_seq_one_letter_code
_entity_poly.pdbx_strand_id
1 'polypeptide(L)'
;MKKRMSIAFALLVHSGMYASFTNHSFMTYRSQGQNLARNVAGWQSLRTDVYNGDAQGNVSIAVEYDQAFNTGAINKYFFGSDCMTFSGSLAPYRGECDIMADYFGLPTDFQSVVSFAPQMHNVIFDFDFYWNLDCLIKGFNLRFYLPVAYTRWALNPCETVINPGTLSYPAGYMSTGIIDVADLKKGALDVLSHCQTFGDLVHPIQYGRLDACPQHATKVADILVALGYTFVRHRAGLIGINLQAIIPTGTFSHARTLFEPQIGNGHHWALGGGITARYDIIDNDTHDLKLSACLDASIQHLFKATEVRSYDLTNNGPGSRYMLLENMGAGISNAIGFSTTPLVDIAVNEYLTQLSYVIDATTLDSKIKINVQGDVVAKLTLDYRNWNFDLGYNFWGRSHETLVSRTCMNHKYYGIKGDAQVYGFLSPAMDIFLDIPANATQSNATLHAGQGVGNTNNNFVNINADNAGLLYDVGFIPIQQTTPDSLSGTGAIEIDQINGSNQAIVLTDADINNCSGLSARAYTNKVFGSAAYTWADCKHVKPYVSLGAEGEFAGSEDCVKTAISQWGVWVKGGFNY
;
A
#
# COMPACT_ATOMS: atom_id res chain seq x y z
N MET A 1 17.51 -29.33 -27.79
CA MET A 1 18.42 -29.20 -26.65
C MET A 1 18.41 -27.85 -25.93
N LYS A 2 17.63 -26.83 -26.34
CA LYS A 2 17.58 -25.48 -25.68
C LYS A 2 16.52 -25.31 -24.59
N LYS A 3 15.55 -26.22 -24.46
CA LYS A 3 14.47 -26.12 -23.44
C LYS A 3 14.75 -26.76 -22.07
N ARG A 4 15.80 -27.57 -21.95
CA ARG A 4 16.15 -28.22 -20.69
C ARG A 4 17.18 -27.46 -19.83
N MET A 5 17.78 -26.42 -20.36
CA MET A 5 18.78 -25.61 -19.63
C MET A 5 18.16 -24.48 -18.79
N SER A 6 16.92 -24.07 -19.10
CA SER A 6 16.26 -22.98 -18.34
C SER A 6 15.69 -23.44 -16.99
N ILE A 7 15.40 -24.73 -16.82
CA ILE A 7 14.84 -25.27 -15.56
C ILE A 7 15.93 -25.50 -14.52
N ALA A 8 17.15 -25.83 -14.95
CA ALA A 8 18.27 -26.02 -14.02
C ALA A 8 18.83 -24.71 -13.44
N PHE A 9 18.59 -23.58 -14.08
CA PHE A 9 19.06 -22.26 -13.60
C PHE A 9 18.11 -21.64 -12.58
N ALA A 10 16.82 -22.01 -12.59
CA ALA A 10 15.83 -21.55 -11.61
C ALA A 10 16.01 -22.23 -10.23
N LEU A 11 16.59 -23.42 -10.19
CA LEU A 11 16.81 -24.17 -8.94
C LEU A 11 18.08 -23.77 -8.18
N LEU A 12 18.97 -22.99 -8.76
CA LEU A 12 20.26 -22.60 -8.14
C LEU A 12 20.29 -21.20 -7.52
N VAL A 13 19.21 -20.42 -7.64
CA VAL A 13 19.14 -19.04 -7.10
C VAL A 13 18.26 -18.95 -5.84
N HIS A 14 17.78 -20.07 -5.31
CA HIS A 14 16.89 -20.08 -4.13
C HIS A 14 17.63 -20.18 -2.78
N SER A 15 18.86 -19.74 -2.70
CA SER A 15 19.52 -19.56 -1.40
C SER A 15 19.35 -18.11 -0.93
N GLY A 16 18.32 -17.85 -0.14
CA GLY A 16 18.32 -16.74 0.80
C GLY A 16 17.51 -15.50 0.46
N MET A 17 16.38 -15.61 -0.22
CA MET A 17 15.41 -14.49 -0.29
C MET A 17 14.15 -14.86 0.50
N TYR A 18 14.02 -14.28 1.66
CA TYR A 18 12.82 -14.38 2.50
C TYR A 18 11.67 -13.64 1.81
N ALA A 19 10.66 -14.36 1.37
CA ALA A 19 9.51 -13.85 0.66
C ALA A 19 8.29 -13.84 1.58
N SER A 20 7.99 -12.69 2.16
CA SER A 20 6.85 -12.47 3.04
C SER A 20 6.29 -11.09 2.80
N PHE A 21 5.01 -10.89 3.15
CA PHE A 21 4.48 -9.53 3.25
C PHE A 21 5.33 -8.69 4.20
N THR A 22 5.47 -7.41 3.88
CA THR A 22 6.04 -6.44 4.83
C THR A 22 4.95 -5.87 5.72
N ASN A 23 5.36 -5.14 6.76
CA ASN A 23 4.42 -4.41 7.62
C ASN A 23 3.67 -3.28 6.90
N HIS A 24 3.94 -3.00 5.62
CA HIS A 24 3.32 -1.92 4.90
C HIS A 24 2.12 -2.39 4.09
N SER A 25 0.94 -1.89 4.40
CA SER A 25 -0.28 -2.08 3.61
C SER A 25 -0.57 -0.90 2.66
N PHE A 26 0.19 0.18 2.76
CA PHE A 26 -0.01 1.40 1.99
C PHE A 26 1.33 2.07 1.64
N MET A 27 1.44 2.54 0.40
CA MET A 27 2.57 3.33 -0.09
C MET A 27 2.06 4.70 -0.52
N THR A 28 2.67 5.76 -0.02
CA THR A 28 2.37 7.08 -0.52
C THR A 28 3.16 7.38 -1.78
N TYR A 29 2.47 7.98 -2.70
CA TYR A 29 2.99 8.48 -3.95
C TYR A 29 3.21 10.01 -3.88
N ARG A 30 4.22 10.54 -4.57
CA ARG A 30 4.37 11.98 -4.78
C ARG A 30 3.20 12.48 -5.62
N SER A 31 2.45 13.46 -5.14
CA SER A 31 1.32 14.03 -5.87
C SER A 31 1.74 14.51 -7.26
N GLN A 32 0.96 14.18 -8.27
CA GLN A 32 1.14 14.66 -9.65
C GLN A 32 1.07 16.19 -9.73
N GLY A 33 0.38 16.82 -8.76
CA GLY A 33 0.32 18.27 -8.60
C GLY A 33 1.57 18.92 -8.01
N GLN A 34 2.53 18.12 -7.56
CA GLN A 34 3.73 18.62 -6.91
C GLN A 34 4.99 18.38 -7.76
N ASN A 35 4.97 18.84 -9.01
CA ASN A 35 6.15 18.83 -9.86
C ASN A 35 6.69 20.25 -10.02
N LEU A 36 7.42 20.74 -9.00
CA LEU A 36 7.98 22.09 -9.01
C LEU A 36 8.99 22.28 -10.15
N ALA A 37 9.71 21.22 -10.56
CA ALA A 37 10.64 21.24 -11.69
C ALA A 37 9.93 21.64 -12.98
N ARG A 38 8.85 20.95 -13.36
CA ARG A 38 8.04 21.25 -14.54
C ARG A 38 7.40 22.63 -14.46
N ASN A 39 6.95 23.03 -13.26
CA ASN A 39 6.30 24.29 -13.06
C ASN A 39 7.22 25.48 -13.34
N VAL A 40 8.50 25.42 -12.93
CA VAL A 40 9.45 26.50 -13.10
C VAL A 40 10.22 26.45 -14.43
N ALA A 41 10.15 25.35 -15.17
CA ALA A 41 10.83 25.20 -16.45
C ALA A 41 10.23 26.15 -17.51
N GLY A 42 11.08 26.80 -18.28
CA GLY A 42 10.77 27.58 -19.47
C GLY A 42 10.23 28.99 -19.24
N TRP A 43 9.97 29.45 -18.01
CA TRP A 43 9.38 30.77 -17.80
C TRP A 43 9.91 31.57 -16.59
N GLN A 44 10.71 30.98 -15.73
CA GLN A 44 11.16 31.69 -14.52
C GLN A 44 12.07 32.88 -14.84
N SER A 45 12.77 32.83 -15.97
CA SER A 45 13.56 33.96 -16.49
C SER A 45 12.70 35.20 -16.73
N LEU A 46 11.44 35.02 -17.05
CA LEU A 46 10.53 36.11 -17.41
C LEU A 46 9.92 36.81 -16.18
N ARG A 47 9.97 36.19 -14.99
CA ARG A 47 9.58 36.83 -13.72
C ARG A 47 10.47 38.04 -13.35
N THR A 48 11.61 38.18 -13.98
CA THR A 48 12.59 39.23 -13.64
C THR A 48 12.44 40.50 -14.46
N ASP A 49 11.75 40.48 -15.60
CA ASP A 49 11.50 41.67 -16.41
C ASP A 49 10.56 42.66 -15.71
N VAL A 50 10.06 42.29 -14.53
CA VAL A 50 9.23 43.07 -13.62
C VAL A 50 9.91 44.33 -13.05
N TYR A 51 11.16 44.59 -13.42
CA TYR A 51 11.87 45.78 -12.92
C TYR A 51 11.24 47.12 -13.33
N ASN A 52 10.46 47.12 -14.40
CA ASN A 52 9.90 48.32 -14.97
C ASN A 52 8.50 48.72 -14.45
N GLY A 53 7.90 47.98 -13.52
CA GLY A 53 6.64 48.32 -12.87
C GLY A 53 5.37 48.04 -13.72
N ASP A 54 5.52 47.39 -14.85
CA ASP A 54 4.40 46.96 -15.68
C ASP A 54 3.73 45.71 -15.09
N ALA A 55 2.40 45.62 -15.22
CA ALA A 55 1.66 44.42 -14.85
C ALA A 55 2.11 43.26 -15.75
N GLN A 56 2.64 42.23 -15.15
CA GLN A 56 3.15 41.08 -15.88
C GLN A 56 2.55 39.81 -15.33
N GLY A 57 2.25 38.90 -16.22
CA GLY A 57 1.73 37.59 -15.86
C GLY A 57 2.19 36.49 -16.81
N ASN A 58 1.93 35.26 -16.41
CA ASN A 58 2.12 34.10 -17.24
C ASN A 58 0.91 33.19 -17.13
N VAL A 59 0.45 32.69 -18.26
CA VAL A 59 -0.53 31.62 -18.36
C VAL A 59 0.10 30.51 -19.18
N SER A 60 0.10 29.29 -18.65
CA SER A 60 0.63 28.14 -19.37
C SER A 60 -0.17 26.87 -19.17
N ILE A 61 -0.09 26.01 -20.16
CA ILE A 61 -0.60 24.65 -20.15
C ILE A 61 0.57 23.73 -20.46
N ALA A 62 0.73 22.69 -19.64
CA ALA A 62 1.69 21.63 -19.91
C ALA A 62 0.97 20.27 -20.01
N VAL A 63 1.47 19.42 -20.89
CA VAL A 63 1.05 18.02 -20.99
C VAL A 63 2.28 17.17 -20.74
N GLU A 64 2.20 16.32 -19.75
CA GLU A 64 3.26 15.39 -19.38
C GLU A 64 2.80 13.95 -19.50
N TYR A 65 3.69 13.10 -19.96
CA TYR A 65 3.62 11.67 -19.81
C TYR A 65 4.77 11.22 -18.90
N ASP A 66 4.45 10.49 -17.85
CA ASP A 66 5.44 9.84 -17.00
C ASP A 66 5.19 8.34 -16.86
N GLN A 67 6.25 7.60 -16.57
CA GLN A 67 6.23 6.17 -16.40
C GLN A 67 7.23 5.76 -15.31
N ALA A 68 6.77 4.86 -14.43
CA ALA A 68 7.64 4.24 -13.44
C ALA A 68 8.66 3.30 -14.07
N PHE A 69 9.86 3.30 -13.53
CA PHE A 69 10.91 2.34 -13.83
C PHE A 69 11.47 1.73 -12.54
N ASN A 70 12.21 0.62 -12.66
CA ASN A 70 12.72 -0.13 -11.50
C ASN A 70 11.60 -0.54 -10.54
N THR A 71 10.50 -1.02 -11.11
CA THR A 71 9.25 -1.29 -10.39
C THR A 71 9.32 -2.49 -9.44
N GLY A 72 10.36 -3.34 -9.51
CA GLY A 72 10.66 -4.35 -8.48
C GLY A 72 10.84 -3.75 -7.07
N ALA A 73 11.11 -2.45 -6.97
CA ALA A 73 11.13 -1.75 -5.68
C ALA A 73 9.74 -1.71 -5.01
N ILE A 74 8.66 -1.69 -5.79
CA ILE A 74 7.28 -1.76 -5.28
C ILE A 74 7.02 -3.12 -4.65
N ASN A 75 7.50 -4.21 -5.29
CA ASN A 75 7.39 -5.56 -4.75
C ASN A 75 8.09 -5.66 -3.40
N LYS A 76 9.33 -5.16 -3.32
CA LYS A 76 10.10 -5.15 -2.07
C LYS A 76 9.45 -4.33 -0.97
N TYR A 77 8.76 -3.25 -1.33
CA TYR A 77 8.03 -2.44 -0.36
C TYR A 77 6.86 -3.19 0.26
N PHE A 78 6.05 -3.89 -0.52
CA PHE A 78 4.86 -4.60 -0.03
C PHE A 78 5.15 -6.03 0.42
N PHE A 79 6.09 -6.73 -0.22
CA PHE A 79 6.30 -8.17 -0.05
C PHE A 79 7.71 -8.53 0.44
N GLY A 80 8.60 -7.57 0.63
CA GLY A 80 9.98 -7.84 1.02
C GLY A 80 10.85 -8.48 -0.08
N SER A 81 10.24 -8.98 -1.16
CA SER A 81 10.91 -9.66 -2.27
C SER A 81 10.17 -9.43 -3.59
N ASP A 82 10.74 -9.94 -4.69
CA ASP A 82 10.12 -9.86 -6.01
C ASP A 82 9.04 -10.93 -6.26
N CYS A 83 8.94 -11.92 -5.37
CA CYS A 83 7.95 -13.00 -5.43
C CYS A 83 7.53 -13.46 -4.03
N MET A 84 6.39 -14.15 -3.95
CA MET A 84 5.88 -14.82 -2.75
C MET A 84 5.76 -16.31 -3.02
N THR A 85 6.15 -17.15 -2.05
CA THR A 85 6.00 -18.60 -2.10
C THR A 85 4.84 -19.02 -1.23
N PHE A 86 3.95 -19.83 -1.78
CA PHE A 86 2.85 -20.47 -1.06
C PHE A 86 3.15 -21.96 -0.95
N SER A 87 3.07 -22.48 0.26
CA SER A 87 3.29 -23.92 0.52
C SER A 87 2.29 -24.42 1.56
N GLY A 88 1.62 -25.50 1.24
CA GLY A 88 0.71 -26.17 2.17
C GLY A 88 1.46 -26.78 3.36
N SER A 89 0.74 -27.05 4.43
CA SER A 89 1.27 -27.61 5.68
C SER A 89 1.96 -28.96 5.51
N LEU A 90 1.51 -29.77 4.55
CA LEU A 90 2.08 -31.07 4.21
C LEU A 90 2.99 -31.03 2.96
N ALA A 91 3.26 -29.85 2.43
CA ALA A 91 4.13 -29.71 1.28
C ALA A 91 5.58 -30.11 1.63
N PRO A 92 6.25 -30.93 0.79
CA PRO A 92 7.63 -31.30 1.03
C PRO A 92 8.54 -30.06 0.91
N TYR A 93 9.52 -29.96 1.81
CA TYR A 93 10.51 -28.88 1.81
C TYR A 93 9.94 -27.46 1.95
N ARG A 94 8.83 -27.31 2.68
CA ARG A 94 8.27 -26.00 3.00
C ARG A 94 9.30 -25.14 3.75
N GLY A 95 9.51 -23.91 3.28
CA GLY A 95 10.38 -22.92 3.91
C GLY A 95 9.71 -22.20 5.08
N GLU A 96 10.52 -21.68 6.02
CA GLU A 96 10.02 -20.93 7.19
C GLU A 96 9.24 -19.67 6.81
N CYS A 97 9.57 -19.08 5.66
CA CYS A 97 8.94 -17.86 5.17
C CYS A 97 7.86 -18.11 4.11
N ASP A 98 7.56 -19.37 3.79
CA ASP A 98 6.49 -19.69 2.86
C ASP A 98 5.14 -19.37 3.50
N ILE A 99 4.27 -18.71 2.75
CA ILE A 99 2.89 -18.41 3.16
C ILE A 99 2.13 -19.74 3.21
N MET A 100 1.39 -19.96 4.29
CA MET A 100 0.62 -21.18 4.48
C MET A 100 -0.56 -21.23 3.51
N ALA A 101 -0.47 -22.11 2.51
CA ALA A 101 -1.48 -22.25 1.46
C ALA A 101 -2.85 -22.66 2.01
N ASP A 102 -2.86 -23.36 3.15
CA ASP A 102 -4.07 -23.80 3.85
C ASP A 102 -5.01 -22.63 4.22
N TYR A 103 -4.47 -21.44 4.48
CA TYR A 103 -5.29 -20.27 4.80
C TYR A 103 -6.07 -19.72 3.60
N PHE A 104 -5.75 -20.21 2.40
CA PHE A 104 -6.35 -19.75 1.15
C PHE A 104 -7.21 -20.82 0.46
N GLY A 105 -7.58 -21.89 1.18
CA GLY A 105 -8.39 -22.97 0.64
C GLY A 105 -7.68 -23.78 -0.45
N LEU A 106 -6.36 -23.83 -0.41
CA LEU A 106 -5.51 -24.61 -1.33
C LEU A 106 -5.19 -25.96 -0.70
N PRO A 107 -4.89 -27.02 -1.50
CA PRO A 107 -4.50 -28.32 -0.98
C PRO A 107 -3.35 -28.26 0.01
N THR A 108 -3.35 -29.15 0.99
CA THR A 108 -2.34 -29.15 2.07
C THR A 108 -0.93 -29.51 1.60
N ASP A 109 -0.79 -30.12 0.43
CA ASP A 109 0.47 -30.39 -0.26
C ASP A 109 0.75 -29.45 -1.44
N PHE A 110 -0.02 -28.37 -1.56
CA PHE A 110 0.10 -27.35 -2.63
C PHE A 110 1.42 -26.59 -2.56
N GLN A 111 1.97 -26.23 -3.74
CA GLN A 111 3.10 -25.31 -3.83
C GLN A 111 2.99 -24.41 -5.06
N SER A 112 3.17 -23.12 -4.87
CA SER A 112 3.26 -22.13 -5.96
C SER A 112 4.18 -20.97 -5.65
N VAL A 113 4.55 -20.23 -6.69
CA VAL A 113 5.26 -18.95 -6.59
C VAL A 113 4.46 -17.89 -7.34
N VAL A 114 4.15 -16.81 -6.66
CA VAL A 114 3.52 -15.62 -7.24
C VAL A 114 4.58 -14.54 -7.44
N SER A 115 4.77 -14.12 -8.67
CA SER A 115 5.65 -13.01 -9.07
C SER A 115 4.85 -11.79 -9.47
N PHE A 116 5.48 -10.61 -9.43
CA PHE A 116 4.82 -9.34 -9.72
C PHE A 116 5.65 -8.51 -10.69
N ALA A 117 4.98 -7.85 -11.63
CA ALA A 117 5.58 -6.92 -12.59
C ALA A 117 4.82 -5.57 -12.58
N PRO A 118 4.96 -4.78 -11.49
CA PRO A 118 4.20 -3.55 -11.35
C PRO A 118 4.46 -2.57 -12.47
N GLN A 119 3.41 -1.86 -12.88
CA GLN A 119 3.46 -0.80 -13.88
C GLN A 119 2.67 0.40 -13.39
N MET A 120 3.18 1.59 -13.68
CA MET A 120 2.51 2.85 -13.41
C MET A 120 2.78 3.83 -14.54
N HIS A 121 1.72 4.43 -15.05
CA HIS A 121 1.76 5.45 -16.09
C HIS A 121 0.85 6.60 -15.70
N ASN A 122 1.31 7.83 -15.94
CA ASN A 122 0.49 9.01 -15.75
C ASN A 122 0.47 9.86 -17.02
N VAL A 123 -0.67 10.50 -17.26
CA VAL A 123 -0.81 11.62 -18.20
C VAL A 123 -1.35 12.80 -17.42
N ILE A 124 -0.65 13.91 -17.44
CA ILE A 124 -0.94 15.06 -16.60
C ILE A 124 -1.14 16.29 -17.49
N PHE A 125 -2.21 17.03 -17.25
CA PHE A 125 -2.50 18.31 -17.86
C PHE A 125 -2.44 19.39 -16.78
N ASP A 126 -1.46 20.27 -16.87
CA ASP A 126 -1.27 21.35 -15.91
C ASP A 126 -1.76 22.67 -16.46
N PHE A 127 -2.44 23.42 -15.60
CA PHE A 127 -2.77 24.81 -15.83
C PHE A 127 -2.03 25.63 -14.78
N ASP A 128 -1.09 26.47 -15.20
CA ASP A 128 -0.35 27.38 -14.32
C ASP A 128 -0.68 28.82 -14.69
N PHE A 129 -1.05 29.58 -13.68
CA PHE A 129 -1.34 31.01 -13.77
C PHE A 129 -0.48 31.75 -12.76
N TYR A 130 0.30 32.70 -13.24
CA TYR A 130 1.10 33.61 -12.43
C TYR A 130 0.71 35.04 -12.75
N TRP A 131 0.44 35.83 -11.71
CA TRP A 131 0.12 37.24 -11.84
C TRP A 131 0.96 38.07 -10.87
N ASN A 132 1.72 39.03 -11.44
CA ASN A 132 2.38 40.07 -10.68
C ASN A 132 1.37 41.16 -10.31
N LEU A 133 1.22 41.41 -9.02
CA LEU A 133 0.29 42.38 -8.47
C LEU A 133 0.91 43.75 -8.23
N ASP A 134 2.06 44.07 -8.84
CA ASP A 134 2.77 45.35 -8.64
C ASP A 134 1.93 46.59 -8.93
N CYS A 135 0.96 46.47 -9.82
CA CYS A 135 -0.01 47.56 -10.10
C CYS A 135 -0.96 47.86 -8.92
N LEU A 136 -1.16 46.87 -8.00
CA LEU A 136 -1.99 47.01 -6.81
C LEU A 136 -1.13 47.25 -5.57
N ILE A 137 -0.17 46.35 -5.34
CA ILE A 137 0.72 46.36 -4.18
C ILE A 137 2.11 45.91 -4.64
N LYS A 138 3.09 46.81 -4.54
CA LYS A 138 4.46 46.54 -4.97
C LYS A 138 5.05 45.29 -4.28
N GLY A 139 5.61 44.41 -5.07
CA GLY A 139 6.26 43.20 -4.61
C GLY A 139 5.37 41.98 -4.52
N PHE A 140 4.05 42.14 -4.54
CA PHE A 140 3.15 41.01 -4.41
C PHE A 140 2.94 40.29 -5.74
N ASN A 141 2.75 38.98 -5.66
CA ASN A 141 2.38 38.13 -6.79
C ASN A 141 1.44 37.03 -6.33
N LEU A 142 0.63 36.54 -7.24
CA LEU A 142 -0.29 35.42 -7.05
C LEU A 142 0.07 34.30 -8.02
N ARG A 143 0.07 33.09 -7.53
CA ARG A 143 0.20 31.89 -8.34
C ARG A 143 -0.96 30.95 -8.08
N PHE A 144 -1.51 30.41 -9.14
CA PHE A 144 -2.54 29.40 -9.12
C PHE A 144 -2.11 28.25 -10.02
N TYR A 145 -2.19 27.03 -9.51
CA TYR A 145 -1.79 25.83 -10.23
C TYR A 145 -2.86 24.75 -10.08
N LEU A 146 -3.30 24.20 -11.21
CA LEU A 146 -4.36 23.21 -11.30
C LEU A 146 -3.92 22.07 -12.23
N PRO A 147 -3.51 20.92 -11.69
CA PRO A 147 -3.16 19.75 -12.46
C PRO A 147 -4.34 18.80 -12.59
N VAL A 148 -4.63 18.33 -13.79
CA VAL A 148 -5.57 17.23 -14.05
C VAL A 148 -4.75 16.01 -14.42
N ALA A 149 -4.87 14.95 -13.65
CA ALA A 149 -4.08 13.74 -13.85
C ALA A 149 -4.98 12.55 -14.21
N TYR A 150 -4.54 11.77 -15.20
CA TYR A 150 -4.95 10.40 -15.45
C TYR A 150 -3.81 9.50 -15.01
N THR A 151 -4.10 8.51 -14.17
CA THR A 151 -3.12 7.52 -13.74
C THR A 151 -3.64 6.11 -13.96
N ARG A 152 -2.74 5.19 -14.36
CA ARG A 152 -3.02 3.77 -14.55
C ARG A 152 -1.96 2.96 -13.84
N TRP A 153 -2.39 2.14 -12.89
CA TRP A 153 -1.55 1.29 -12.08
C TRP A 153 -1.93 -0.18 -12.26
N ALA A 154 -0.96 -1.05 -12.30
CA ALA A 154 -1.15 -2.48 -12.40
C ALA A 154 -0.08 -3.20 -11.57
N LEU A 155 -0.47 -4.16 -10.76
CA LEU A 155 0.46 -5.01 -10.02
C LEU A 155 0.98 -6.16 -10.90
N ASN A 156 0.18 -6.60 -11.89
CA ASN A 156 0.44 -7.69 -12.83
C ASN A 156 0.97 -8.95 -12.13
N PRO A 157 0.21 -9.53 -11.19
CA PRO A 157 0.59 -10.77 -10.53
C PRO A 157 0.56 -11.93 -11.54
N CYS A 158 1.53 -12.84 -11.40
CA CYS A 158 1.62 -14.05 -12.20
C CYS A 158 1.99 -15.22 -11.28
N GLU A 159 1.14 -16.24 -11.24
CA GLU A 159 1.35 -17.43 -10.41
C GLU A 159 1.89 -18.59 -11.26
N THR A 160 2.92 -19.22 -10.74
CA THR A 160 3.47 -20.46 -11.27
C THR A 160 3.23 -21.57 -10.25
N VAL A 161 2.28 -22.45 -10.54
CA VAL A 161 1.99 -23.62 -9.70
C VAL A 161 3.08 -24.68 -9.92
N ILE A 162 3.77 -25.05 -8.85
CA ILE A 162 4.83 -26.08 -8.82
C ILE A 162 4.21 -27.42 -8.57
N ASN A 163 3.34 -27.52 -7.54
CA ASN A 163 2.56 -28.69 -7.21
C ASN A 163 1.11 -28.28 -6.98
N PRO A 164 0.15 -28.75 -7.78
CA PRO A 164 -1.26 -28.41 -7.60
C PRO A 164 -1.86 -29.04 -6.34
N GLY A 165 -1.19 -30.04 -5.73
CA GLY A 165 -1.67 -30.76 -4.57
C GLY A 165 -2.74 -31.80 -4.88
N THR A 166 -2.86 -32.75 -3.97
CA THR A 166 -3.82 -33.85 -4.04
C THR A 166 -4.48 -34.16 -2.71
N LEU A 167 -4.03 -33.47 -1.65
CA LEU A 167 -4.49 -33.70 -0.29
C LEU A 167 -5.48 -32.61 0.14
N SER A 168 -6.67 -33.03 0.51
CA SER A 168 -7.72 -32.15 1.01
C SER A 168 -7.59 -31.90 2.51
N TYR A 169 -8.47 -31.05 3.01
CA TYR A 169 -8.65 -30.83 4.45
C TYR A 169 -9.50 -31.92 5.06
N PRO A 170 -9.17 -32.29 6.30
CA PRO A 170 -10.01 -33.18 7.08
C PRO A 170 -11.31 -32.48 7.51
N ALA A 171 -12.33 -33.26 7.80
CA ALA A 171 -13.52 -32.73 8.46
C ALA A 171 -13.15 -32.03 9.78
N GLY A 172 -13.82 -30.94 10.05
CA GLY A 172 -13.56 -30.13 11.23
C GLY A 172 -12.50 -29.06 11.08
N TYR A 173 -11.72 -29.05 10.00
CA TYR A 173 -10.68 -28.00 9.81
C TYR A 173 -11.25 -26.71 9.19
N MET A 174 -12.04 -26.82 8.14
CA MET A 174 -12.64 -25.67 7.42
C MET A 174 -14.16 -25.70 7.43
N SER A 175 -14.75 -26.88 7.66
CA SER A 175 -16.19 -27.12 7.71
C SER A 175 -16.46 -28.42 8.47
N THR A 176 -17.74 -28.72 8.75
CA THR A 176 -18.14 -29.99 9.38
C THR A 176 -17.82 -31.23 8.53
N GLY A 177 -17.89 -31.09 7.20
CA GLY A 177 -17.64 -32.18 6.27
C GLY A 177 -16.21 -32.20 5.74
N ILE A 178 -15.84 -33.33 5.11
CA ILE A 178 -14.62 -33.42 4.33
C ILE A 178 -14.82 -32.59 3.05
N ILE A 179 -13.89 -31.70 2.78
CA ILE A 179 -13.89 -30.92 1.54
C ILE A 179 -13.22 -31.76 0.45
N ASP A 180 -13.92 -31.97 -0.67
CA ASP A 180 -13.31 -32.67 -1.81
C ASP A 180 -12.16 -31.83 -2.40
N VAL A 181 -11.08 -32.48 -2.85
CA VAL A 181 -9.97 -31.80 -3.54
C VAL A 181 -10.45 -31.04 -4.78
N ALA A 182 -11.51 -31.51 -5.43
CA ALA A 182 -12.12 -30.84 -6.58
C ALA A 182 -12.72 -29.47 -6.23
N ASP A 183 -13.13 -29.26 -4.98
CA ASP A 183 -13.71 -28.01 -4.49
C ASP A 183 -12.66 -27.03 -3.98
N LEU A 184 -11.42 -27.49 -3.84
CA LEU A 184 -10.32 -26.63 -3.44
C LEU A 184 -9.89 -25.68 -4.56
N LYS A 185 -9.26 -24.61 -4.19
CA LYS A 185 -8.73 -23.59 -5.12
C LYS A 185 -7.51 -24.14 -5.85
N LYS A 186 -7.27 -23.63 -7.04
CA LYS A 186 -6.17 -24.10 -7.91
C LYS A 186 -4.96 -23.17 -7.89
N GLY A 187 -5.13 -21.99 -7.31
CA GLY A 187 -4.07 -21.01 -7.16
C GLY A 187 -4.35 -20.02 -6.04
N ALA A 188 -3.29 -19.47 -5.45
CA ALA A 188 -3.39 -18.44 -4.43
C ALA A 188 -4.00 -17.14 -4.99
N LEU A 189 -3.76 -16.82 -6.25
CA LEU A 189 -4.35 -15.67 -6.91
C LEU A 189 -5.85 -15.82 -7.15
N ASP A 190 -6.38 -17.03 -7.22
CA ASP A 190 -7.83 -17.26 -7.32
C ASP A 190 -8.57 -16.69 -6.10
N VAL A 191 -7.93 -16.74 -4.94
CA VAL A 191 -8.47 -16.23 -3.68
C VAL A 191 -8.12 -14.75 -3.48
N LEU A 192 -6.86 -14.40 -3.70
CA LEU A 192 -6.36 -13.05 -3.43
C LEU A 192 -6.81 -12.00 -4.43
N SER A 193 -7.25 -12.39 -5.64
CA SER A 193 -7.67 -11.45 -6.69
C SER A 193 -9.10 -11.64 -7.20
N HIS A 194 -9.63 -12.86 -7.20
CA HIS A 194 -10.87 -13.20 -7.91
C HIS A 194 -12.10 -13.36 -7.02
N CYS A 195 -12.04 -12.97 -5.77
CA CYS A 195 -13.21 -12.96 -4.92
C CYS A 195 -13.88 -14.35 -4.77
N GLN A 196 -13.10 -15.39 -4.50
CA GLN A 196 -13.61 -16.74 -4.28
C GLN A 196 -13.71 -17.09 -2.79
N THR A 197 -14.68 -17.90 -2.44
CA THR A 197 -14.86 -18.47 -1.09
C THR A 197 -14.48 -19.94 -1.07
N PHE A 198 -14.22 -20.48 0.13
CA PHE A 198 -13.96 -21.89 0.40
C PHE A 198 -14.35 -22.23 1.84
N GLY A 199 -14.69 -23.47 2.11
CA GLY A 199 -15.11 -23.90 3.45
C GLY A 199 -16.22 -22.99 4.02
N ASP A 200 -16.09 -22.61 5.26
CA ASP A 200 -17.04 -21.75 5.96
C ASP A 200 -16.81 -20.23 5.71
N LEU A 201 -15.97 -19.86 4.75
CA LEU A 201 -15.71 -18.45 4.43
C LEU A 201 -16.98 -17.77 3.89
N VAL A 202 -17.51 -16.82 4.65
CA VAL A 202 -18.80 -16.16 4.34
C VAL A 202 -18.70 -15.25 3.11
N HIS A 203 -17.61 -14.52 3.01
CA HIS A 203 -17.37 -13.56 1.92
C HIS A 203 -15.96 -13.71 1.38
N PRO A 204 -15.77 -13.51 0.06
CA PRO A 204 -14.44 -13.40 -0.49
C PRO A 204 -13.73 -12.18 0.09
N ILE A 205 -12.41 -12.13 -0.03
CA ILE A 205 -11.59 -11.01 0.41
C ILE A 205 -12.08 -9.70 -0.24
N GLN A 206 -12.36 -8.68 0.56
CA GLN A 206 -12.94 -7.42 0.09
C GLN A 206 -11.89 -6.33 -0.09
N TYR A 207 -10.84 -6.34 0.71
CA TYR A 207 -9.80 -5.31 0.76
C TYR A 207 -8.41 -5.90 0.48
N GLY A 208 -7.47 -5.04 0.10
CA GLY A 208 -6.09 -5.41 -0.14
C GLY A 208 -5.86 -6.45 -1.23
N ARG A 209 -6.77 -6.55 -2.20
CA ARG A 209 -6.71 -7.56 -3.25
C ARG A 209 -5.50 -7.36 -4.15
N LEU A 210 -4.96 -8.48 -4.63
CA LEU A 210 -3.86 -8.51 -5.59
C LEU A 210 -4.42 -8.59 -7.03
N ASP A 211 -5.18 -7.59 -7.43
CA ASP A 211 -5.87 -7.61 -8.73
C ASP A 211 -4.91 -7.72 -9.91
N ALA A 212 -5.22 -8.61 -10.83
CA ALA A 212 -4.51 -8.78 -12.10
C ALA A 212 -4.89 -7.68 -13.10
N CYS A 213 -6.08 -7.08 -12.97
CA CYS A 213 -6.56 -6.05 -13.88
C CYS A 213 -5.97 -4.69 -13.51
N PRO A 214 -5.48 -3.92 -14.52
CA PRO A 214 -5.03 -2.56 -14.29
C PRO A 214 -6.15 -1.67 -13.75
N GLN A 215 -5.84 -0.89 -12.74
CA GLN A 215 -6.71 0.11 -12.14
C GLN A 215 -6.38 1.49 -12.73
N HIS A 216 -7.36 2.37 -12.86
CA HIS A 216 -7.13 3.74 -13.34
C HIS A 216 -8.00 4.75 -12.60
N ALA A 217 -7.52 5.98 -12.57
CA ALA A 217 -8.23 7.12 -12.01
C ALA A 217 -7.96 8.37 -12.84
N THR A 218 -8.94 9.28 -12.87
CA THR A 218 -8.80 10.60 -13.48
C THR A 218 -9.41 11.64 -12.54
N LYS A 219 -8.60 12.59 -12.09
CA LYS A 219 -9.05 13.67 -11.20
C LYS A 219 -8.13 14.89 -11.29
N VAL A 220 -8.57 16.00 -10.69
CA VAL A 220 -7.70 17.13 -10.35
C VAL A 220 -6.82 16.71 -9.19
N ALA A 221 -5.48 16.83 -9.35
CA ALA A 221 -4.50 16.41 -8.36
C ALA A 221 -4.06 17.59 -7.49
N ASP A 222 -4.91 18.04 -6.61
CA ASP A 222 -4.72 19.14 -5.67
C ASP A 222 -4.46 20.52 -6.32
N ILE A 223 -5.20 21.51 -5.89
CA ILE A 223 -5.07 22.89 -6.38
C ILE A 223 -4.13 23.64 -5.45
N LEU A 224 -3.06 24.23 -6.01
CA LEU A 224 -2.16 25.10 -5.26
C LEU A 224 -2.49 26.56 -5.50
N VAL A 225 -2.59 27.31 -4.41
CA VAL A 225 -2.68 28.78 -4.42
C VAL A 225 -1.51 29.32 -3.60
N ALA A 226 -0.74 30.24 -4.18
CA ALA A 226 0.38 30.85 -3.49
C ALA A 226 0.33 32.38 -3.62
N LEU A 227 0.48 33.07 -2.49
CA LEU A 227 0.65 34.51 -2.41
C LEU A 227 2.12 34.80 -2.09
N GLY A 228 2.82 35.43 -3.02
CA GLY A 228 4.24 35.73 -2.89
C GLY A 228 4.50 37.21 -2.65
N TYR A 229 5.64 37.50 -2.01
CA TYR A 229 6.18 38.83 -1.83
C TYR A 229 7.68 38.84 -2.15
N THR A 230 8.06 39.60 -3.17
CA THR A 230 9.44 39.79 -3.62
C THR A 230 10.01 41.03 -2.96
N PHE A 231 10.88 40.86 -1.98
CA PHE A 231 11.44 41.93 -1.15
C PHE A 231 12.80 42.42 -1.62
N VAL A 232 13.55 41.60 -2.37
CA VAL A 232 14.77 42.03 -3.05
C VAL A 232 14.52 41.98 -4.53
N ARG A 233 14.72 43.12 -5.18
CA ARG A 233 14.64 43.29 -6.64
C ARG A 233 15.83 44.12 -7.08
N HIS A 234 16.72 43.49 -7.79
CA HIS A 234 17.91 44.13 -8.36
C HIS A 234 18.08 43.69 -9.81
N ARG A 235 18.81 44.45 -10.63
CA ARG A 235 19.08 44.06 -12.01
C ARG A 235 19.70 42.65 -12.10
N ALA A 236 20.55 42.30 -11.13
CA ALA A 236 21.24 41.01 -11.10
C ALA A 236 20.46 39.89 -10.41
N GLY A 237 19.22 40.11 -9.96
CA GLY A 237 18.45 39.03 -9.35
C GLY A 237 17.31 39.49 -8.45
N LEU A 238 16.61 38.50 -7.93
CA LEU A 238 15.47 38.69 -7.02
C LEU A 238 15.48 37.67 -5.88
N ILE A 239 14.87 38.04 -4.76
CA ILE A 239 14.55 37.13 -3.66
C ILE A 239 13.13 37.44 -3.19
N GLY A 240 12.32 36.43 -3.07
CA GLY A 240 10.95 36.50 -2.58
C GLY A 240 10.61 35.32 -1.67
N ILE A 241 9.56 35.52 -0.90
CA ILE A 241 8.93 34.48 -0.09
C ILE A 241 7.48 34.33 -0.54
N ASN A 242 6.89 33.19 -0.25
CA ASN A 242 5.47 32.96 -0.54
C ASN A 242 4.81 32.15 0.57
N LEU A 243 3.51 32.38 0.74
CA LEU A 243 2.62 31.55 1.53
C LEU A 243 1.84 30.68 0.55
N GLN A 244 1.75 29.38 0.82
CA GLN A 244 1.12 28.41 -0.06
C GLN A 244 0.01 27.67 0.67
N ALA A 245 -1.11 27.48 0.00
CA ALA A 245 -2.21 26.63 0.43
C ALA A 245 -2.49 25.58 -0.66
N ILE A 246 -2.71 24.34 -0.26
CA ILE A 246 -3.14 23.26 -1.14
C ILE A 246 -4.55 22.86 -0.77
N ILE A 247 -5.42 22.89 -1.77
CA ILE A 247 -6.82 22.47 -1.68
C ILE A 247 -6.90 21.03 -2.21
N PRO A 248 -7.32 20.07 -1.37
CA PRO A 248 -7.34 18.66 -1.76
C PRO A 248 -8.52 18.37 -2.70
N THR A 249 -8.22 17.91 -3.89
CA THR A 249 -9.20 17.51 -4.91
C THR A 249 -8.95 16.12 -5.49
N GLY A 250 -7.89 15.45 -5.03
CA GLY A 250 -7.43 14.15 -5.49
C GLY A 250 -8.35 12.96 -5.16
N THR A 251 -7.79 11.76 -5.17
CA THR A 251 -8.51 10.51 -4.83
C THR A 251 -8.45 10.24 -3.33
N PHE A 252 -9.46 9.50 -2.83
CA PHE A 252 -9.40 8.85 -1.53
C PHE A 252 -8.86 7.44 -1.70
N SER A 253 -8.13 6.94 -0.71
CA SER A 253 -7.84 5.52 -0.60
C SER A 253 -9.08 4.78 -0.12
N HIS A 254 -9.41 3.68 -0.78
CA HIS A 254 -10.48 2.76 -0.39
C HIS A 254 -9.96 1.43 0.12
N ALA A 255 -8.64 1.21 0.03
CA ALA A 255 -7.94 -0.02 0.39
C ALA A 255 -8.52 -1.29 -0.28
N ARG A 256 -9.25 -1.18 -1.39
CA ARG A 256 -9.85 -2.33 -2.08
C ARG A 256 -8.79 -3.20 -2.75
N THR A 257 -7.78 -2.58 -3.31
CA THR A 257 -6.62 -3.25 -3.90
C THR A 257 -5.37 -2.81 -3.18
N LEU A 258 -4.36 -3.67 -3.09
CA LEU A 258 -3.10 -3.34 -2.42
C LEU A 258 -2.35 -2.20 -3.13
N PHE A 259 -2.41 -2.19 -4.46
CA PHE A 259 -1.76 -1.17 -5.31
C PHE A 259 -2.83 -0.33 -6.01
N GLU A 260 -3.51 0.52 -5.25
CA GLU A 260 -4.62 1.37 -5.69
C GLU A 260 -4.10 2.68 -6.27
N PRO A 261 -4.61 3.12 -7.46
CA PRO A 261 -4.22 4.38 -8.08
C PRO A 261 -4.53 5.59 -7.20
N GLN A 262 -3.53 6.43 -6.99
CA GLN A 262 -3.64 7.63 -6.18
C GLN A 262 -3.37 8.87 -7.04
N ILE A 263 -4.20 9.89 -6.88
CA ILE A 263 -4.04 11.22 -7.46
C ILE A 263 -4.10 12.23 -6.32
N GLY A 264 -3.11 13.12 -6.25
CA GLY A 264 -3.04 14.13 -5.20
C GLY A 264 -2.40 13.61 -3.90
N ASN A 265 -2.61 14.34 -2.81
CA ASN A 265 -2.01 14.10 -1.49
C ASN A 265 -2.96 13.40 -0.51
N GLY A 266 -3.82 12.48 -0.95
CA GLY A 266 -4.70 11.75 -0.04
C GLY A 266 -5.72 12.65 0.67
N HIS A 267 -6.26 13.66 0.00
CA HIS A 267 -7.21 14.63 0.57
C HIS A 267 -6.72 15.46 1.77
N HIS A 268 -5.40 15.58 1.93
CA HIS A 268 -4.86 16.48 2.94
C HIS A 268 -4.89 17.94 2.50
N TRP A 269 -5.57 18.81 3.25
CA TRP A 269 -5.29 20.23 3.19
C TRP A 269 -3.85 20.49 3.58
N ALA A 270 -3.16 21.37 2.89
CA ALA A 270 -1.81 21.75 3.28
C ALA A 270 -1.67 23.26 3.34
N LEU A 271 -0.85 23.71 4.28
CA LEU A 271 -0.43 25.10 4.43
C LEU A 271 1.08 25.13 4.61
N GLY A 272 1.72 26.05 3.95
CA GLY A 272 3.16 26.16 4.03
C GLY A 272 3.68 27.46 3.45
N GLY A 273 4.99 27.51 3.26
CA GLY A 273 5.64 28.66 2.66
C GLY A 273 6.79 28.23 1.77
N GLY A 274 7.29 29.18 1.01
CA GLY A 274 8.39 28.94 0.10
C GLY A 274 9.30 30.15 -0.07
N ILE A 275 10.42 29.89 -0.72
CA ILE A 275 11.42 30.91 -1.10
C ILE A 275 11.66 30.76 -2.59
N THR A 276 11.63 31.89 -3.31
CA THR A 276 12.04 31.97 -4.72
C THR A 276 13.23 32.91 -4.81
N ALA A 277 14.30 32.48 -5.44
CA ALA A 277 15.48 33.29 -5.64
C ALA A 277 16.02 33.11 -7.07
N ARG A 278 16.57 34.17 -7.61
CA ARG A 278 17.31 34.18 -8.87
C ARG A 278 18.50 35.06 -8.75
N TYR A 279 19.61 34.63 -9.35
CA TYR A 279 20.83 35.40 -9.48
C TYR A 279 21.38 35.25 -10.90
N ASP A 280 21.59 36.40 -11.58
CA ASP A 280 22.15 36.46 -12.92
C ASP A 280 23.68 36.42 -12.83
N ILE A 281 24.27 35.29 -13.27
CA ILE A 281 25.72 35.02 -13.24
C ILE A 281 26.39 35.77 -14.38
N ILE A 282 25.79 35.73 -15.57
CA ILE A 282 26.23 36.40 -16.78
C ILE A 282 25.02 37.16 -17.34
N ASP A 283 25.22 38.42 -17.62
CA ASP A 283 24.22 39.28 -18.29
C ASP A 283 24.98 40.09 -19.37
N ASN A 284 24.90 39.63 -20.62
CA ASN A 284 25.61 40.21 -21.74
C ASN A 284 24.64 40.70 -22.81
N ASP A 285 24.20 41.95 -22.67
CA ASP A 285 23.27 42.58 -23.60
C ASP A 285 23.79 42.62 -25.06
N THR A 286 25.13 42.63 -25.27
CA THR A 286 25.73 42.70 -26.63
C THR A 286 25.50 41.41 -27.43
N HIS A 287 25.40 40.28 -26.75
CA HIS A 287 25.23 38.95 -27.36
C HIS A 287 23.90 38.32 -27.12
N ASP A 288 22.95 39.06 -26.50
CA ASP A 288 21.65 38.51 -26.05
C ASP A 288 21.80 37.23 -25.27
N LEU A 289 22.81 37.18 -24.37
CA LEU A 289 23.15 35.98 -23.60
C LEU A 289 23.04 36.27 -22.12
N LYS A 290 22.22 35.47 -21.45
CA LYS A 290 22.02 35.55 -19.99
C LYS A 290 22.11 34.17 -19.37
N LEU A 291 22.93 34.02 -18.33
CA LEU A 291 23.01 32.81 -17.52
C LEU A 291 22.57 33.13 -16.10
N SER A 292 21.57 32.43 -15.62
CA SER A 292 20.99 32.66 -14.30
C SER A 292 20.99 31.37 -13.47
N ALA A 293 21.20 31.50 -12.17
CA ALA A 293 20.93 30.45 -11.19
C ALA A 293 19.58 30.75 -10.51
N CYS A 294 18.72 29.76 -10.47
CA CYS A 294 17.39 29.88 -9.88
C CYS A 294 17.22 28.85 -8.77
N LEU A 295 16.55 29.24 -7.70
CA LEU A 295 16.15 28.39 -6.58
C LEU A 295 14.67 28.62 -6.31
N ASP A 296 13.91 27.53 -6.21
CA ASP A 296 12.53 27.52 -5.70
C ASP A 296 12.43 26.43 -4.65
N ALA A 297 11.98 26.79 -3.46
CA ALA A 297 11.87 25.85 -2.34
C ALA A 297 10.57 26.07 -1.61
N SER A 298 9.91 25.00 -1.21
CA SER A 298 8.71 25.03 -0.41
C SER A 298 8.74 24.01 0.72
N ILE A 299 8.08 24.35 1.81
CA ILE A 299 7.84 23.47 2.94
C ILE A 299 6.39 23.61 3.37
N GLN A 300 5.72 22.49 3.64
CA GLN A 300 4.30 22.44 3.90
C GLN A 300 4.00 21.47 5.04
N HIS A 301 2.97 21.79 5.82
CA HIS A 301 2.32 20.88 6.75
C HIS A 301 1.01 20.39 6.14
N LEU A 302 0.82 19.08 6.10
CA LEU A 302 -0.42 18.46 5.62
C LEU A 302 -1.30 18.12 6.83
N PHE A 303 -2.44 18.79 6.93
CA PHE A 303 -3.39 18.59 8.01
C PHE A 303 -4.02 17.20 7.95
N LYS A 304 -4.66 16.80 9.04
CA LYS A 304 -5.31 15.50 9.13
C LYS A 304 -6.38 15.33 8.04
N ALA A 305 -6.36 14.16 7.39
CA ALA A 305 -7.40 13.67 6.50
C ALA A 305 -7.90 12.31 6.97
N THR A 306 -9.10 11.94 6.56
CA THR A 306 -9.66 10.61 6.82
C THR A 306 -9.47 9.76 5.57
N GLU A 307 -8.84 8.60 5.73
CA GLU A 307 -8.57 7.64 4.68
C GLU A 307 -8.86 6.23 5.18
N VAL A 308 -9.19 5.32 4.28
CA VAL A 308 -9.37 3.90 4.60
C VAL A 308 -8.01 3.21 4.57
N ARG A 309 -7.66 2.52 5.65
CA ARG A 309 -6.38 1.80 5.79
C ARG A 309 -6.61 0.40 6.33
N SER A 310 -5.85 -0.55 5.82
CA SER A 310 -5.83 -1.94 6.30
C SER A 310 -4.65 -2.14 7.25
N TYR A 311 -4.87 -2.87 8.34
CA TYR A 311 -3.87 -3.08 9.38
C TYR A 311 -3.57 -4.55 9.59
N ASP A 312 -2.31 -4.85 9.92
CA ASP A 312 -1.87 -6.13 10.45
C ASP A 312 -2.15 -6.22 11.97
N LEU A 313 -2.00 -7.40 12.51
CA LEU A 313 -2.06 -7.66 13.95
C LEU A 313 -0.65 -7.62 14.55
N THR A 314 -0.55 -7.14 15.78
CA THR A 314 0.73 -6.91 16.47
C THR A 314 1.48 -8.22 16.74
N ASN A 315 0.76 -9.25 17.20
CA ASN A 315 1.37 -10.51 17.63
C ASN A 315 1.52 -11.54 16.49
N ASN A 316 0.90 -11.28 15.33
CA ASN A 316 0.79 -12.23 14.23
C ASN A 316 1.71 -11.91 13.05
N GLY A 317 2.51 -10.87 13.19
CA GLY A 317 3.55 -10.49 12.23
C GLY A 317 3.05 -9.85 10.93
N PRO A 318 3.98 -9.55 10.01
CA PRO A 318 3.68 -8.96 8.72
C PRO A 318 2.75 -9.82 7.89
N GLY A 319 1.79 -9.19 7.21
CA GLY A 319 0.83 -9.88 6.35
C GLY A 319 -0.30 -10.60 7.10
N SER A 320 -0.33 -10.53 8.43
CA SER A 320 -1.41 -11.16 9.23
C SER A 320 -2.80 -10.69 8.84
N ARG A 321 -2.94 -9.55 8.17
CA ARG A 321 -4.18 -9.09 7.55
C ARG A 321 -4.81 -10.09 6.56
N TYR A 322 -4.03 -11.03 6.02
CA TYR A 322 -4.50 -12.07 5.12
C TYR A 322 -4.82 -13.40 5.80
N MET A 323 -4.70 -13.49 7.12
CA MET A 323 -5.07 -14.67 7.90
C MET A 323 -6.59 -14.80 8.05
N LEU A 324 -7.03 -15.99 8.46
CA LEU A 324 -8.43 -16.27 8.71
C LEU A 324 -8.82 -15.99 10.16
N LEU A 325 -10.01 -15.42 10.31
CA LEU A 325 -10.72 -15.23 11.57
C LEU A 325 -11.88 -16.20 11.69
N GLU A 326 -12.06 -16.74 12.89
CA GLU A 326 -13.28 -17.38 13.34
C GLU A 326 -14.23 -16.32 13.87
N ASN A 327 -15.45 -16.29 13.34
CA ASN A 327 -16.51 -15.45 13.89
C ASN A 327 -17.11 -16.19 15.08
N MET A 328 -16.91 -15.65 16.28
CA MET A 328 -17.39 -16.22 17.52
C MET A 328 -18.70 -15.56 17.95
N GLY A 329 -19.56 -16.32 18.65
CA GLY A 329 -20.72 -15.77 19.33
C GLY A 329 -20.35 -14.98 20.58
N ALA A 330 -21.29 -14.17 21.07
CA ALA A 330 -21.20 -13.66 22.42
C ALA A 330 -21.27 -14.85 23.39
N GLY A 331 -20.42 -14.84 24.42
CA GLY A 331 -20.36 -15.95 25.37
C GLY A 331 -21.74 -16.39 25.83
N ILE A 332 -22.04 -17.67 25.60
CA ILE A 332 -23.32 -18.25 25.99
C ILE A 332 -23.19 -18.74 27.44
N SER A 333 -24.10 -18.32 28.30
CA SER A 333 -24.11 -18.71 29.71
C SER A 333 -24.64 -20.12 29.99
N ASN A 334 -24.98 -20.89 28.96
CA ASN A 334 -25.48 -22.25 29.09
C ASN A 334 -24.61 -23.24 28.34
N ALA A 335 -23.59 -23.75 29.00
CA ALA A 335 -22.95 -24.96 28.50
C ALA A 335 -24.00 -26.10 28.54
N ILE A 336 -24.20 -26.76 27.41
CA ILE A 336 -25.01 -27.96 27.32
C ILE A 336 -24.27 -29.07 28.09
N GLY A 337 -24.48 -29.15 29.37
CA GLY A 337 -23.96 -30.26 30.18
C GLY A 337 -24.98 -31.38 30.23
N PHE A 338 -24.63 -32.57 29.86
CA PHE A 338 -25.36 -33.79 30.16
C PHE A 338 -24.99 -34.35 31.55
N SER A 339 -24.40 -33.55 32.40
CA SER A 339 -23.96 -33.93 33.73
C SER A 339 -25.04 -33.73 34.79
N THR A 340 -25.12 -34.64 35.77
CA THR A 340 -25.98 -34.56 36.94
C THR A 340 -25.47 -33.60 38.03
N THR A 341 -24.41 -32.87 37.77
CA THR A 341 -23.86 -31.80 38.62
C THR A 341 -24.48 -30.45 38.30
N PRO A 342 -24.63 -29.52 39.28
CA PRO A 342 -25.22 -28.23 39.02
C PRO A 342 -24.41 -27.48 37.97
N LEU A 343 -25.08 -27.06 36.89
CA LEU A 343 -24.54 -26.27 35.80
C LEU A 343 -23.89 -25.00 36.38
N VAL A 344 -22.60 -24.87 36.18
CA VAL A 344 -21.93 -23.59 36.36
C VAL A 344 -22.18 -22.82 35.08
N ASP A 345 -22.84 -21.66 35.17
CA ASP A 345 -22.97 -20.74 34.03
C ASP A 345 -21.60 -20.28 33.56
N ILE A 346 -21.12 -20.88 32.48
CA ILE A 346 -19.82 -20.54 31.88
C ILE A 346 -20.12 -19.83 30.57
N ALA A 347 -19.67 -18.58 30.48
CA ALA A 347 -19.73 -17.85 29.22
C ALA A 347 -18.63 -18.36 28.27
N VAL A 348 -18.99 -19.13 27.27
CA VAL A 348 -18.10 -19.67 26.26
C VAL A 348 -18.39 -19.02 24.91
N ASN A 349 -17.40 -18.41 24.29
CA ASN A 349 -17.53 -17.94 22.93
C ASN A 349 -17.49 -19.13 21.97
N GLU A 350 -18.57 -19.35 21.26
CA GLU A 350 -18.74 -20.48 20.36
C GLU A 350 -18.50 -20.06 18.90
N TYR A 351 -17.83 -20.89 18.11
CA TYR A 351 -17.67 -20.66 16.68
C TYR A 351 -19.02 -20.69 15.95
N LEU A 352 -19.33 -19.63 15.19
CA LEU A 352 -20.62 -19.44 14.52
C LEU A 352 -20.68 -20.06 13.11
N THR A 353 -19.83 -21.01 12.77
CA THR A 353 -19.73 -21.60 11.44
C THR A 353 -19.44 -20.58 10.32
N GLN A 354 -18.67 -19.56 10.65
CA GLN A 354 -18.34 -18.47 9.75
C GLN A 354 -16.88 -18.08 9.87
N LEU A 355 -16.17 -18.17 8.75
CA LEU A 355 -14.82 -17.64 8.60
C LEU A 355 -14.84 -16.29 7.87
N SER A 356 -13.89 -15.43 8.17
CA SER A 356 -13.63 -14.17 7.46
C SER A 356 -12.13 -13.89 7.42
N TYR A 357 -11.69 -12.92 6.59
CA TYR A 357 -10.31 -12.49 6.63
C TYR A 357 -10.07 -11.40 7.68
N VAL A 358 -8.88 -11.39 8.28
CA VAL A 358 -8.45 -10.33 9.21
C VAL A 358 -8.59 -8.96 8.55
N ILE A 359 -8.20 -8.82 7.27
CA ILE A 359 -8.24 -7.55 6.56
C ILE A 359 -9.65 -6.95 6.49
N ASP A 360 -10.69 -7.79 6.40
CA ASP A 360 -12.08 -7.31 6.35
C ASP A 360 -12.54 -6.72 7.69
N ALA A 361 -11.94 -7.17 8.80
CA ALA A 361 -12.19 -6.64 10.13
C ALA A 361 -11.26 -5.46 10.49
N THR A 362 -10.06 -5.42 9.94
CA THR A 362 -9.02 -4.42 10.28
C THR A 362 -8.84 -3.33 9.24
N THR A 363 -9.70 -3.27 8.21
CA THR A 363 -9.75 -2.13 7.28
C THR A 363 -10.67 -1.06 7.85
N LEU A 364 -10.09 0.06 8.28
CA LEU A 364 -10.72 1.04 9.14
C LEU A 364 -10.54 2.47 8.63
N ASP A 365 -11.54 3.31 8.89
CA ASP A 365 -11.42 4.76 8.69
C ASP A 365 -10.36 5.32 9.64
N SER A 366 -9.34 5.93 9.09
CA SER A 366 -8.16 6.38 9.81
C SER A 366 -7.89 7.86 9.55
N LYS A 367 -7.79 8.65 10.61
CA LYS A 367 -7.35 10.05 10.55
C LYS A 367 -5.84 10.11 10.60
N ILE A 368 -5.24 10.50 9.49
CA ILE A 368 -3.80 10.52 9.27
C ILE A 368 -3.35 11.96 9.03
N LYS A 369 -2.16 12.33 9.46
CA LYS A 369 -1.50 13.61 9.17
C LYS A 369 -0.06 13.38 8.73
N ILE A 370 0.49 14.37 8.00
CA ILE A 370 1.88 14.40 7.58
C ILE A 370 2.50 15.69 8.13
N ASN A 371 3.51 15.55 8.97
CA ASN A 371 4.04 16.71 9.69
C ASN A 371 4.77 17.67 8.76
N VAL A 372 5.57 17.16 7.84
CA VAL A 372 6.40 17.99 6.95
C VAL A 372 6.50 17.33 5.57
N GLN A 373 6.31 18.14 4.55
CA GLN A 373 6.63 17.83 3.16
C GLN A 373 7.38 19.02 2.57
N GLY A 374 8.43 18.74 1.82
CA GLY A 374 9.26 19.77 1.18
C GLY A 374 9.57 19.45 -0.26
N ASP A 375 9.73 20.50 -1.05
CA ASP A 375 10.11 20.43 -2.46
C ASP A 375 11.10 21.55 -2.75
N VAL A 376 12.26 21.21 -3.30
CA VAL A 376 13.34 22.17 -3.57
C VAL A 376 13.87 21.95 -4.98
N VAL A 377 13.84 22.98 -5.78
CA VAL A 377 14.40 23.01 -7.14
C VAL A 377 15.55 24.01 -7.22
N ALA A 378 16.68 23.56 -7.70
CA ALA A 378 17.78 24.41 -8.12
C ALA A 378 18.04 24.19 -9.62
N LYS A 379 18.09 25.27 -10.40
CA LYS A 379 18.35 25.17 -11.85
C LYS A 379 19.27 26.27 -12.36
N LEU A 380 19.96 25.97 -13.44
CA LEU A 380 20.64 26.92 -14.29
C LEU A 380 19.75 27.19 -15.51
N THR A 381 19.58 28.45 -15.84
CA THR A 381 18.82 28.92 -17.00
C THR A 381 19.75 29.69 -17.92
N LEU A 382 19.87 29.24 -19.16
CA LEU A 382 20.58 29.93 -20.22
C LEU A 382 19.59 30.53 -21.19
N ASP A 383 19.50 31.85 -21.21
CA ASP A 383 18.74 32.62 -22.21
C ASP A 383 19.69 33.04 -23.32
N TYR A 384 19.38 32.66 -24.56
CA TYR A 384 20.13 33.07 -25.75
C TYR A 384 19.16 33.48 -26.86
N ARG A 385 19.06 34.76 -27.11
CA ARG A 385 18.04 35.34 -28.01
C ARG A 385 16.62 34.91 -27.61
N ASN A 386 15.96 34.18 -28.51
CA ASN A 386 14.59 33.70 -28.30
C ASN A 386 14.54 32.30 -27.63
N TRP A 387 15.69 31.70 -27.38
CA TRP A 387 15.80 30.37 -26.77
C TRP A 387 16.10 30.47 -25.28
N ASN A 388 15.46 29.59 -24.52
CA ASN A 388 15.71 29.38 -23.11
C ASN A 388 16.03 27.90 -22.89
N PHE A 389 17.10 27.60 -22.16
CA PHE A 389 17.51 26.25 -21.80
C PHE A 389 17.63 26.15 -20.31
N ASP A 390 16.94 25.19 -19.72
CA ASP A 390 17.03 24.86 -18.30
C ASP A 390 17.72 23.53 -18.08
N LEU A 391 18.58 23.47 -17.06
CA LEU A 391 19.11 22.24 -16.49
C LEU A 391 19.02 22.35 -14.98
N GLY A 392 18.38 21.38 -14.34
CA GLY A 392 18.13 21.49 -12.92
C GLY A 392 18.08 20.18 -12.17
N TYR A 393 18.09 20.35 -10.88
CA TYR A 393 17.94 19.30 -9.89
C TYR A 393 16.76 19.64 -8.96
N ASN A 394 15.97 18.62 -8.62
CA ASN A 394 14.88 18.74 -7.69
C ASN A 394 14.98 17.67 -6.59
N PHE A 395 14.83 18.10 -5.36
CA PHE A 395 14.68 17.24 -4.20
C PHE A 395 13.27 17.37 -3.65
N TRP A 396 12.58 16.24 -3.50
CA TRP A 396 11.31 16.17 -2.78
C TRP A 396 11.45 15.21 -1.61
N GLY A 397 10.79 15.55 -0.48
CA GLY A 397 10.81 14.71 0.70
C GLY A 397 9.58 14.91 1.57
N ARG A 398 9.20 13.85 2.28
CA ARG A 398 8.03 13.80 3.15
C ARG A 398 8.33 12.98 4.41
N SER A 399 7.89 13.49 5.57
CA SER A 399 7.93 12.72 6.81
C SER A 399 6.99 11.50 6.72
N HIS A 400 7.20 10.51 7.59
CA HIS A 400 6.26 9.40 7.75
C HIS A 400 4.86 9.91 8.12
N GLU A 401 3.86 9.15 7.80
CA GLU A 401 2.48 9.38 8.24
C GLU A 401 2.35 9.18 9.75
N THR A 402 1.44 9.93 10.36
CA THR A 402 1.14 9.82 11.78
C THR A 402 -0.36 9.57 11.95
N LEU A 403 -0.71 8.47 12.58
CA LEU A 403 -2.09 8.17 12.94
C LEU A 403 -2.53 9.10 14.07
N VAL A 404 -3.64 9.81 13.85
CA VAL A 404 -4.27 10.66 14.87
C VAL A 404 -5.33 9.85 15.63
N SER A 405 -6.16 9.14 14.90
CA SER A 405 -7.19 8.23 15.43
C SER A 405 -7.66 7.30 14.32
N ARG A 406 -8.27 6.20 14.67
CA ARG A 406 -9.00 5.32 13.75
C ARG A 406 -10.33 4.89 14.37
N THR A 407 -11.24 4.36 13.56
CA THR A 407 -12.42 3.65 14.06
C THR A 407 -11.99 2.35 14.73
N CYS A 408 -12.83 1.87 15.64
CA CYS A 408 -12.65 0.57 16.27
C CYS A 408 -13.10 -0.55 15.31
N MET A 409 -12.57 -1.75 15.51
CA MET A 409 -13.13 -2.95 14.88
C MET A 409 -14.63 -3.07 15.23
N ASN A 410 -15.39 -3.69 14.33
CA ASN A 410 -16.77 -4.02 14.64
C ASN A 410 -16.85 -4.86 15.93
N HIS A 411 -17.90 -4.66 16.71
CA HIS A 411 -18.15 -5.39 17.98
C HIS A 411 -18.49 -6.87 17.76
N LYS A 412 -17.81 -7.53 16.83
CA LYS A 412 -17.88 -8.97 16.66
C LYS A 412 -16.76 -9.61 17.45
N TYR A 413 -17.02 -10.80 17.94
CA TYR A 413 -16.01 -11.60 18.64
C TYR A 413 -15.23 -12.38 17.58
N TYR A 414 -14.01 -11.95 17.29
CA TYR A 414 -13.13 -12.59 16.32
C TYR A 414 -11.99 -13.31 17.01
N GLY A 415 -11.77 -14.57 16.67
CA GLY A 415 -10.59 -15.34 17.05
C GLY A 415 -9.71 -15.63 15.86
N ILE A 416 -8.40 -15.75 16.06
CA ILE A 416 -7.50 -16.19 15.00
C ILE A 416 -7.65 -17.69 14.79
N LYS A 417 -7.96 -18.11 13.56
CA LYS A 417 -8.09 -19.54 13.25
C LYS A 417 -6.75 -20.27 13.31
N GLY A 418 -5.73 -19.73 12.67
CA GLY A 418 -4.45 -20.43 12.52
C GLY A 418 -4.64 -21.82 11.89
N ASP A 419 -4.01 -22.82 12.46
CA ASP A 419 -4.17 -24.24 12.11
C ASP A 419 -5.13 -25.00 13.04
N ALA A 420 -5.97 -24.26 13.82
CA ALA A 420 -6.99 -24.86 14.67
C ALA A 420 -8.14 -25.47 13.87
N GLN A 421 -8.78 -26.47 14.45
CA GLN A 421 -10.07 -26.99 13.96
C GLN A 421 -11.20 -26.06 14.37
N VAL A 422 -12.19 -25.88 13.49
CA VAL A 422 -13.40 -25.09 13.73
C VAL A 422 -14.58 -25.96 14.22
N TYR A 423 -14.46 -27.28 14.05
CA TYR A 423 -15.41 -28.26 14.57
C TYR A 423 -14.71 -29.34 15.33
N GLY A 424 -15.34 -29.78 16.43
CA GLY A 424 -15.00 -30.99 17.17
C GLY A 424 -15.99 -32.11 16.90
N PHE A 425 -15.62 -33.32 17.25
CA PHE A 425 -16.47 -34.50 17.11
C PHE A 425 -16.52 -35.29 18.42
N LEU A 426 -17.68 -35.86 18.74
CA LEU A 426 -17.82 -36.75 19.89
C LEU A 426 -17.23 -38.12 19.63
N SER A 427 -16.85 -38.79 20.71
CA SER A 427 -16.31 -40.16 20.66
C SER A 427 -17.28 -41.15 20.06
N PRO A 428 -16.81 -42.06 19.18
CA PRO A 428 -17.59 -43.18 18.69
C PRO A 428 -18.13 -44.12 19.80
N ALA A 429 -17.54 -44.08 20.98
CA ALA A 429 -17.99 -44.88 22.11
C ALA A 429 -19.37 -44.52 22.61
N MET A 430 -19.91 -43.38 22.22
CA MET A 430 -21.25 -42.93 22.55
C MET A 430 -22.30 -43.18 21.46
N ASP A 431 -21.92 -43.82 20.34
CA ASP A 431 -22.80 -44.04 19.16
C ASP A 431 -23.46 -42.77 18.58
N ILE A 432 -22.99 -41.58 18.96
CA ILE A 432 -23.54 -40.30 18.51
C ILE A 432 -22.39 -39.44 18.00
N PHE A 433 -22.32 -39.24 16.68
CA PHE A 433 -21.47 -38.21 16.09
C PHE A 433 -22.25 -36.89 16.08
N LEU A 434 -21.85 -35.97 16.93
CA LEU A 434 -22.33 -34.60 16.89
C LEU A 434 -21.20 -33.69 16.47
N ASP A 435 -21.41 -32.93 15.41
CA ASP A 435 -20.52 -31.86 15.02
C ASP A 435 -20.71 -30.71 15.99
N ILE A 436 -19.69 -30.40 16.76
CA ILE A 436 -19.74 -29.33 17.76
C ILE A 436 -18.84 -28.22 17.28
N PRO A 437 -19.35 -26.98 17.08
CA PRO A 437 -18.51 -25.86 16.77
C PRO A 437 -17.44 -25.68 17.84
N ALA A 438 -16.16 -25.62 17.42
CA ALA A 438 -15.04 -25.45 18.32
C ALA A 438 -14.94 -24.00 18.79
N ASN A 439 -14.28 -23.80 19.93
CA ASN A 439 -13.90 -22.50 20.44
C ASN A 439 -12.37 -22.31 20.48
N ALA A 440 -11.63 -23.18 19.81
CA ALA A 440 -10.17 -23.11 19.75
C ALA A 440 -9.73 -21.98 18.82
N THR A 441 -8.92 -21.10 19.37
CA THR A 441 -8.28 -20.01 18.63
C THR A 441 -6.77 -20.06 18.82
N GLN A 442 -6.02 -19.54 17.85
CA GLN A 442 -4.57 -19.54 17.89
C GLN A 442 -3.99 -18.13 17.79
N SER A 443 -4.03 -17.44 18.92
CA SER A 443 -3.68 -16.00 19.01
C SER A 443 -2.26 -15.66 18.56
N ASN A 444 -1.33 -16.62 18.57
CA ASN A 444 0.07 -16.43 18.18
C ASN A 444 0.39 -16.99 16.78
N ALA A 445 -0.60 -17.51 16.05
CA ALA A 445 -0.37 -17.98 14.69
C ALA A 445 0.07 -16.80 13.78
N THR A 446 0.86 -17.13 12.77
CA THR A 446 1.34 -16.18 11.77
C THR A 446 0.87 -16.61 10.38
N LEU A 447 1.07 -15.76 9.39
CA LEU A 447 0.77 -16.08 7.99
C LEU A 447 1.61 -17.29 7.49
N HIS A 448 2.71 -17.60 8.19
CA HIS A 448 3.67 -18.65 7.82
C HIS A 448 3.53 -19.94 8.62
N ALA A 449 2.90 -19.90 9.79
CA ALA A 449 2.77 -21.04 10.67
C ALA A 449 1.56 -20.91 11.58
N GLY A 450 1.02 -22.04 12.01
CA GLY A 450 0.08 -22.11 13.12
C GLY A 450 0.72 -21.66 14.44
N GLN A 451 0.03 -21.86 15.56
CA GLN A 451 0.50 -21.39 16.88
C GLN A 451 1.84 -22.02 17.31
N GLY A 452 2.17 -23.18 16.81
CA GLY A 452 3.48 -23.82 17.02
C GLY A 452 4.62 -23.13 16.27
N VAL A 453 4.76 -21.82 16.42
CA VAL A 453 5.77 -21.00 15.73
C VAL A 453 7.17 -21.58 15.89
N GLY A 454 7.87 -21.75 14.78
CA GLY A 454 9.21 -22.34 14.74
C GLY A 454 9.24 -23.84 14.44
N ASN A 455 8.11 -24.48 14.37
CA ASN A 455 8.02 -25.86 13.93
C ASN A 455 7.63 -25.93 12.45
N THR A 456 8.61 -25.84 11.58
CA THR A 456 8.46 -25.93 10.12
C THR A 456 7.95 -27.27 9.60
N ASN A 457 7.94 -28.26 10.46
CA ASN A 457 7.36 -29.60 10.18
C ASN A 457 5.93 -29.68 10.70
N ASN A 458 5.27 -28.58 10.92
CA ASN A 458 3.91 -28.60 11.39
C ASN A 458 3.00 -29.25 10.37
N ASN A 459 2.72 -30.48 10.63
CA ASN A 459 1.50 -31.09 10.21
C ASN A 459 0.39 -30.17 10.72
N PHE A 460 -0.33 -29.54 9.83
CA PHE A 460 -1.36 -28.59 10.20
C PHE A 460 -2.40 -29.17 11.14
N VAL A 461 -2.45 -30.47 11.23
CA VAL A 461 -3.36 -31.24 12.07
C VAL A 461 -2.75 -31.65 13.40
N ASN A 462 -1.53 -31.29 13.62
CA ASN A 462 -0.97 -31.57 14.94
C ASN A 462 -1.53 -30.55 15.93
N ILE A 463 -2.82 -30.62 16.11
CA ILE A 463 -3.43 -30.06 17.29
C ILE A 463 -2.87 -30.89 18.42
N ASN A 464 -1.91 -30.42 19.10
CA ASN A 464 -1.40 -31.04 20.34
C ASN A 464 -1.72 -30.05 21.47
N ALA A 465 -1.53 -30.51 22.70
CA ALA A 465 -1.78 -29.69 23.88
C ALA A 465 -1.05 -28.34 23.84
N ASP A 466 0.08 -28.26 23.16
CA ASP A 466 0.86 -27.02 23.05
C ASP A 466 0.27 -26.01 22.05
N ASN A 467 -0.48 -26.48 21.07
CA ASN A 467 -1.03 -25.65 20.00
C ASN A 467 -2.44 -25.18 20.27
N ALA A 468 -3.24 -26.04 20.81
CA ALA A 468 -4.66 -25.77 20.87
C ALA A 468 -5.09 -25.08 22.14
N GLY A 469 -4.19 -25.03 23.12
CA GLY A 469 -4.46 -24.41 24.39
C GLY A 469 -5.80 -24.76 25.01
N LEU A 470 -6.84 -24.67 24.24
CA LEU A 470 -8.19 -24.66 24.74
C LEU A 470 -8.98 -25.96 24.56
N LEU A 471 -8.82 -26.67 23.48
CA LEU A 471 -9.55 -27.92 23.25
C LEU A 471 -8.92 -29.10 23.99
N TYR A 472 -7.69 -28.98 24.40
CA TYR A 472 -6.93 -30.06 24.98
C TYR A 472 -7.07 -30.22 26.48
N ASP A 473 -7.17 -29.12 27.20
CA ASP A 473 -7.44 -29.11 28.62
C ASP A 473 -8.78 -29.77 28.97
N VAL A 474 -9.55 -30.10 27.96
CA VAL A 474 -10.85 -30.76 28.10
C VAL A 474 -10.86 -32.21 27.66
N GLY A 475 -9.70 -32.84 27.54
CA GLY A 475 -9.62 -34.24 27.16
C GLY A 475 -9.91 -34.55 25.70
N PHE A 476 -9.81 -33.53 24.86
CA PHE A 476 -9.88 -33.72 23.41
C PHE A 476 -8.66 -34.49 22.92
N ILE A 477 -8.87 -35.64 22.35
CA ILE A 477 -7.80 -36.37 21.71
C ILE A 477 -7.67 -35.80 20.28
N PRO A 478 -6.50 -35.24 19.91
CA PRO A 478 -6.32 -34.69 18.60
C PRO A 478 -6.61 -35.73 17.54
N ILE A 479 -7.41 -35.34 16.58
CA ILE A 479 -7.52 -36.10 15.35
C ILE A 479 -6.20 -35.90 14.63
N GLN A 480 -5.30 -36.83 14.78
CA GLN A 480 -4.11 -36.89 13.93
C GLN A 480 -4.58 -37.28 12.53
N GLN A 481 -4.76 -36.29 11.72
CA GLN A 481 -5.13 -36.56 10.35
C GLN A 481 -3.94 -36.50 9.44
N THR A 482 -3.40 -37.65 9.21
CA THR A 482 -2.49 -37.86 8.10
C THR A 482 -3.23 -38.27 6.82
N THR A 483 -4.50 -38.64 6.93
CA THR A 483 -5.34 -39.04 5.80
C THR A 483 -6.81 -38.78 6.11
N PRO A 484 -7.69 -38.55 5.10
CA PRO A 484 -9.13 -38.40 5.29
C PRO A 484 -9.80 -39.55 6.03
N ASP A 485 -9.21 -40.72 5.97
CA ASP A 485 -9.74 -41.95 6.61
C ASP A 485 -9.42 -42.05 8.12
N SER A 486 -8.59 -41.17 8.64
CA SER A 486 -8.21 -41.22 10.08
C SER A 486 -9.21 -40.57 11.02
N LEU A 487 -10.34 -40.12 10.51
CA LEU A 487 -11.50 -39.74 11.32
C LEU A 487 -12.10 -40.92 12.11
N SER A 488 -11.61 -42.16 11.86
CA SER A 488 -12.06 -43.32 12.58
C SER A 488 -11.53 -43.31 14.01
N GLY A 489 -12.14 -42.58 14.86
CA GLY A 489 -12.34 -43.07 16.18
C GLY A 489 -11.37 -42.71 17.27
N THR A 490 -10.61 -41.65 17.18
CA THR A 490 -9.74 -41.31 18.32
C THR A 490 -9.77 -39.84 18.73
N GLY A 491 -10.74 -39.09 18.29
CA GLY A 491 -10.81 -37.73 18.74
C GLY A 491 -12.21 -37.35 19.13
N ALA A 492 -12.46 -37.25 20.39
CA ALA A 492 -13.73 -36.82 20.86
C ALA A 492 -13.56 -35.74 21.89
N ILE A 493 -14.32 -34.69 21.69
CA ILE A 493 -14.62 -33.75 22.79
C ILE A 493 -15.67 -34.45 23.63
N GLU A 494 -15.36 -34.78 24.87
CA GLU A 494 -16.38 -35.03 25.85
C GLU A 494 -17.00 -33.70 26.22
N ILE A 495 -18.27 -33.48 25.89
CA ILE A 495 -19.01 -32.20 26.08
C ILE A 495 -18.94 -31.73 27.53
N ASP A 496 -18.92 -32.64 28.48
CA ASP A 496 -18.82 -32.35 29.91
C ASP A 496 -17.53 -31.65 30.32
N GLN A 497 -16.55 -31.62 29.45
CA GLN A 497 -15.24 -31.09 29.76
C GLN A 497 -14.98 -29.71 29.13
N ILE A 498 -15.92 -29.18 28.36
CA ILE A 498 -15.86 -27.79 27.91
C ILE A 498 -16.16 -26.91 29.12
N ASN A 499 -15.14 -26.31 29.67
CA ASN A 499 -15.27 -25.45 30.85
C ASN A 499 -14.79 -24.01 30.57
N GLY A 500 -15.02 -23.11 31.51
CA GLY A 500 -14.69 -21.69 31.33
C GLY A 500 -13.22 -21.36 31.14
N SER A 501 -12.30 -22.32 31.40
CA SER A 501 -10.86 -22.13 31.14
C SER A 501 -10.52 -22.27 29.65
N ASN A 502 -11.44 -22.81 28.86
CA ASN A 502 -11.27 -23.09 27.43
C ASN A 502 -11.99 -22.06 26.56
N GLN A 503 -11.96 -20.83 26.96
CA GLN A 503 -12.56 -19.75 26.17
C GLN A 503 -11.68 -19.35 24.99
N ALA A 504 -12.34 -19.03 23.88
CA ALA A 504 -11.65 -18.45 22.73
C ALA A 504 -10.94 -17.15 23.11
N ILE A 505 -9.74 -16.96 22.62
CA ILE A 505 -9.00 -15.70 22.74
C ILE A 505 -9.51 -14.78 21.65
N VAL A 506 -10.27 -13.76 22.06
CA VAL A 506 -10.91 -12.83 21.15
C VAL A 506 -10.04 -11.61 20.92
N LEU A 507 -9.93 -11.20 19.66
CA LEU A 507 -9.20 -10.00 19.27
C LEU A 507 -9.88 -8.73 19.79
N THR A 508 -9.05 -7.77 20.14
CA THR A 508 -9.43 -6.43 20.58
C THR A 508 -8.77 -5.37 19.70
N ASP A 509 -9.19 -4.12 19.85
CA ASP A 509 -8.53 -2.99 19.18
C ASP A 509 -7.03 -2.83 19.56
N ALA A 510 -6.61 -3.37 20.70
CA ALA A 510 -5.21 -3.33 21.14
C ALA A 510 -4.31 -4.28 20.33
N ASP A 511 -4.89 -5.29 19.68
CA ASP A 511 -4.14 -6.25 18.88
C ASP A 511 -3.79 -5.71 17.49
N ILE A 512 -4.35 -4.58 17.09
CA ILE A 512 -4.08 -3.96 15.79
C ILE A 512 -2.72 -3.25 15.82
N ASN A 513 -1.86 -3.58 14.85
CA ASN A 513 -0.62 -2.89 14.60
C ASN A 513 -0.87 -1.57 13.85
N ASN A 514 -1.01 -0.49 14.59
CA ASN A 514 -1.30 0.84 14.04
C ASN A 514 -0.26 1.37 13.04
N CYS A 515 0.97 0.86 13.06
CA CYS A 515 2.02 1.30 12.13
C CYS A 515 1.88 0.65 10.75
N SER A 516 1.27 -0.53 10.64
CA SER A 516 1.20 -1.29 9.39
C SER A 516 0.32 -0.63 8.31
N GLY A 517 -0.65 0.19 8.71
CA GLY A 517 -1.51 0.96 7.80
C GLY A 517 -0.93 2.31 7.36
N LEU A 518 0.27 2.67 7.82
CA LEU A 518 0.89 3.97 7.57
C LEU A 518 2.03 3.85 6.56
N SER A 519 2.19 4.90 5.75
CA SER A 519 3.31 5.00 4.84
C SER A 519 4.57 5.48 5.55
N ALA A 520 5.70 4.89 5.19
CA ALA A 520 7.02 5.32 5.62
C ALA A 520 7.37 6.74 5.14
N ARG A 521 8.43 7.33 5.68
CA ARG A 521 9.00 8.54 5.10
C ARG A 521 9.47 8.26 3.67
N ALA A 522 9.35 9.27 2.81
CA ALA A 522 9.71 9.13 1.42
C ALA A 522 10.51 10.34 0.94
N TYR A 523 11.44 10.12 0.02
CA TYR A 523 12.14 11.19 -0.67
C TYR A 523 12.57 10.76 -2.07
N THR A 524 12.69 11.74 -2.96
CA THR A 524 13.14 11.53 -4.34
C THR A 524 14.15 12.59 -4.74
N ASN A 525 15.02 12.19 -5.66
CA ASN A 525 15.99 13.04 -6.32
C ASN A 525 15.68 13.05 -7.80
N LYS A 526 15.51 14.23 -8.39
CA LYS A 526 15.12 14.38 -9.78
C LYS A 526 16.12 15.24 -10.52
N VAL A 527 16.48 14.86 -11.73
CA VAL A 527 17.23 15.67 -12.67
C VAL A 527 16.32 15.97 -13.85
N PHE A 528 16.31 17.20 -14.32
CA PHE A 528 15.48 17.62 -15.44
C PHE A 528 16.19 18.61 -16.35
N GLY A 529 15.71 18.66 -17.59
CA GLY A 529 16.15 19.65 -18.56
C GLY A 529 15.03 20.06 -19.48
N SER A 530 15.07 21.29 -19.97
CA SER A 530 14.09 21.79 -20.94
C SER A 530 14.71 22.77 -21.93
N ALA A 531 14.09 22.85 -23.10
CA ALA A 531 14.35 23.88 -24.09
C ALA A 531 13.04 24.58 -24.45
N ALA A 532 13.06 25.90 -24.43
CA ALA A 532 11.90 26.72 -24.77
C ALA A 532 12.25 27.75 -25.86
N TYR A 533 11.29 28.07 -26.69
CA TYR A 533 11.36 29.13 -27.67
C TYR A 533 10.25 30.16 -27.42
N THR A 534 10.63 31.44 -27.32
CA THR A 534 9.72 32.57 -27.10
C THR A 534 9.67 33.46 -28.31
N TRP A 535 8.49 33.80 -28.80
CA TRP A 535 8.29 34.78 -29.88
C TRP A 535 8.34 36.19 -29.30
N ALA A 536 9.47 36.86 -29.43
CA ALA A 536 9.74 38.16 -28.81
C ALA A 536 9.07 39.33 -29.57
N ASP A 537 8.68 39.16 -30.85
CA ASP A 537 8.20 40.22 -31.73
C ASP A 537 6.77 40.70 -31.41
N CYS A 538 6.08 40.02 -30.50
CA CYS A 538 4.74 40.40 -30.07
C CYS A 538 4.79 41.47 -28.97
N LYS A 539 4.26 42.67 -29.20
CA LYS A 539 4.42 43.84 -28.31
C LYS A 539 3.78 43.70 -26.94
N HIS A 540 2.66 42.98 -26.80
CA HIS A 540 1.89 42.91 -25.55
C HIS A 540 1.81 41.50 -24.98
N VAL A 541 1.96 40.47 -25.79
CA VAL A 541 1.88 39.09 -25.40
C VAL A 541 3.02 38.32 -26.03
N LYS A 542 3.85 37.67 -25.25
CA LYS A 542 4.99 36.85 -25.72
C LYS A 542 4.64 35.37 -25.57
N PRO A 543 4.14 34.73 -26.63
CA PRO A 543 3.91 33.29 -26.61
C PRO A 543 5.22 32.54 -26.55
N TYR A 544 5.15 31.35 -25.95
CA TYR A 544 6.29 30.42 -25.92
C TYR A 544 5.84 28.97 -25.98
N VAL A 545 6.76 28.10 -26.39
CA VAL A 545 6.63 26.65 -26.33
C VAL A 545 7.90 26.07 -25.73
N SER A 546 7.75 25.06 -24.88
CA SER A 546 8.86 24.35 -24.24
C SER A 546 8.70 22.84 -24.36
N LEU A 547 9.80 22.15 -24.52
CA LEU A 547 9.89 20.71 -24.44
C LEU A 547 10.88 20.35 -23.32
N GLY A 548 10.53 19.41 -22.48
CA GLY A 548 11.41 18.98 -21.39
C GLY A 548 11.27 17.52 -21.07
N ALA A 549 12.24 17.05 -20.29
CA ALA A 549 12.31 15.69 -19.78
C ALA A 549 12.89 15.66 -18.38
N GLU A 550 12.53 14.61 -17.64
CA GLU A 550 12.98 14.40 -16.27
C GLU A 550 13.22 12.93 -15.94
N GLY A 551 14.12 12.68 -14.99
CA GLY A 551 14.31 11.39 -14.37
C GLY A 551 14.31 11.54 -12.86
N GLU A 552 13.39 10.87 -12.20
CA GLU A 552 13.19 10.88 -10.75
C GLU A 552 13.59 9.55 -10.14
N PHE A 553 14.43 9.59 -9.12
CA PHE A 553 15.00 8.42 -8.46
C PHE A 553 14.56 8.38 -7.01
N ALA A 554 13.90 7.29 -6.63
CA ALA A 554 13.44 7.06 -5.27
C ALA A 554 14.59 6.87 -4.29
N GLY A 555 14.46 7.49 -3.13
CA GLY A 555 15.31 7.22 -1.98
C GLY A 555 15.01 5.89 -1.31
N SER A 556 15.87 5.45 -0.40
CA SER A 556 15.70 4.19 0.33
C SER A 556 15.76 4.44 1.83
N GLU A 557 14.97 3.68 2.57
CA GLU A 557 15.03 3.53 4.01
C GLU A 557 15.25 2.04 4.31
N ASP A 558 16.25 1.70 5.12
CA ASP A 558 16.62 0.32 5.44
C ASP A 558 16.71 -0.62 4.22
N CYS A 559 17.37 -0.12 3.16
CA CYS A 559 17.52 -0.79 1.86
C CYS A 559 16.22 -0.98 1.05
N VAL A 560 15.07 -0.53 1.53
CA VAL A 560 13.80 -0.55 0.81
C VAL A 560 13.51 0.82 0.21
N LYS A 561 13.10 0.86 -1.06
CA LYS A 561 12.63 2.10 -1.70
C LYS A 561 11.26 2.48 -1.17
N THR A 562 11.15 3.69 -0.62
CA THR A 562 9.90 4.20 -0.02
C THR A 562 9.15 5.18 -0.93
N ALA A 563 9.63 5.36 -2.15
CA ALA A 563 9.01 6.13 -3.21
C ALA A 563 9.16 5.41 -4.55
N ILE A 564 8.54 5.93 -5.60
CA ILE A 564 8.57 5.37 -6.95
C ILE A 564 9.56 6.15 -7.80
N SER A 565 10.44 5.43 -8.52
CA SER A 565 11.30 6.02 -9.54
C SER A 565 10.54 6.11 -10.85
N GLN A 566 10.63 7.27 -11.53
CA GLN A 566 9.91 7.52 -12.77
C GLN A 566 10.70 8.43 -13.72
N TRP A 567 10.42 8.32 -14.99
CA TRP A 567 10.88 9.28 -15.99
C TRP A 567 9.66 9.94 -16.63
N GLY A 568 9.82 11.18 -17.08
CA GLY A 568 8.76 11.92 -17.72
C GLY A 568 9.25 12.79 -18.86
N VAL A 569 8.36 13.09 -19.78
CA VAL A 569 8.54 14.05 -20.85
C VAL A 569 7.32 14.96 -20.93
N TRP A 570 7.54 16.25 -21.16
CA TRP A 570 6.45 17.21 -21.26
C TRP A 570 6.61 18.19 -22.41
N VAL A 571 5.49 18.66 -22.88
CA VAL A 571 5.36 19.83 -23.75
C VAL A 571 4.60 20.89 -22.96
N LYS A 572 5.13 22.11 -22.91
CA LYS A 572 4.53 23.25 -22.22
C LYS A 572 4.39 24.41 -23.19
N GLY A 573 3.21 24.99 -23.28
CA GLY A 573 2.94 26.18 -24.06
C GLY A 573 2.26 27.23 -23.21
N GLY A 574 2.54 28.50 -23.50
CA GLY A 574 1.95 29.58 -22.75
C GLY A 574 2.25 30.93 -23.34
N PHE A 575 1.86 31.94 -22.62
CA PHE A 575 2.15 33.33 -22.98
C PHE A 575 2.40 34.18 -21.74
N ASN A 576 3.31 35.10 -21.89
CA ASN A 576 3.58 36.17 -20.93
C ASN A 576 2.94 37.44 -21.43
N TYR A 577 2.33 38.22 -20.52
CA TYR A 577 1.64 39.48 -20.81
C TYR A 577 2.02 40.54 -19.80
#